data_fe0ebcacf1f8359de054594d88607763
#
_entry.id   fe0ebcacf1f8359de054594d88607763
#
_cell.length_a   1.000
_cell.length_b   1.000
_cell.length_c   1.000
_cell.angle_alpha   90.00
_cell.angle_beta   90.00
_cell.angle_gamma   90.00
#
_symmetry.space_group_name_H-M   'P 1'
#
loop_
_entity.id
_entity.type
_entity.pdbx_description
1 polymer ?
#
loop_
_entity_poly.entity_id
_entity_poly.type
_entity_poly.pdbx_seq_one_letter_code
_entity_poly.pdbx_strand_id
1 'polypeptide(L)'
;MFTIKGCLNRICIRYSGQSEVEEQYSGSLYSVVGLLRDLYHTIQNINRTSQPVMVFGEEGTCKEQAVNYLYLQSDWWDSPLVVVDCFLLNTKGWSYLMNHHNSPLTRSECTIFIKNIDVLTSDQRGQLLANIIAMNVHKMNRLIFSCVCKKDEAMPDAGVEFVEVMSCLTLYLPPLRQRVEKFPAIVNMYLSHLNTTMTKQVSGIEAEAMRKLQKFDWPRNYSQFQRIVKELAMMTEQPYITAEAVEEVLKREGSVVPVGDRGEDTEAPLDLNRTLQEINRDIVLRTLERENGNQSRTAERLGISRTTLWRMLKN
;
A
#
# COMPACT_ATOMS: atom_id res chain seq x y z
N MET A 1 -6.11 13.96 -26.92
CA MET A 1 -5.22 12.84 -27.21
C MET A 1 -3.77 13.32 -27.07
N PHE A 2 -3.20 13.27 -25.87
CA PHE A 2 -1.83 13.71 -25.61
C PHE A 2 -0.94 12.52 -25.39
N THR A 3 -0.22 12.14 -26.44
CA THR A 3 0.80 11.08 -26.37
C THR A 3 2.09 11.70 -25.84
N ILE A 4 2.36 11.55 -24.55
CA ILE A 4 3.66 11.90 -23.98
C ILE A 4 4.57 10.68 -24.14
N LYS A 5 5.51 10.76 -25.08
CA LYS A 5 6.62 9.82 -25.24
C LYS A 5 7.60 10.00 -24.06
N GLY A 6 7.56 9.07 -23.11
CA GLY A 6 8.51 9.01 -22.02
C GLY A 6 8.29 7.75 -21.17
N CYS A 7 8.87 6.63 -21.57
CA CYS A 7 8.63 5.30 -20.99
C CYS A 7 9.09 5.08 -19.52
N LEU A 8 9.61 6.08 -18.81
CA LEU A 8 10.16 5.89 -17.44
C LEU A 8 9.35 6.56 -16.33
N ASN A 9 8.44 7.49 -16.66
CA ASN A 9 7.66 8.23 -15.64
C ASN A 9 6.21 7.74 -15.47
N ARG A 10 5.76 6.73 -16.22
CA ARG A 10 4.34 6.30 -16.23
C ARG A 10 3.91 5.49 -15.01
N ILE A 11 4.85 4.98 -14.20
CA ILE A 11 4.53 4.12 -13.06
C ILE A 11 4.34 4.96 -11.79
N CYS A 12 5.17 5.97 -11.56
CA CYS A 12 5.13 6.78 -10.33
C CYS A 12 4.16 7.97 -10.38
N ILE A 13 3.77 8.44 -11.60
CA ILE A 13 2.79 9.52 -11.77
C ILE A 13 1.73 9.08 -12.77
N ARG A 14 0.48 9.00 -12.31
CA ARG A 14 -0.68 8.58 -13.10
C ARG A 14 -1.70 9.72 -13.16
N TYR A 15 -2.31 9.89 -14.32
CA TYR A 15 -3.43 10.80 -14.56
C TYR A 15 -4.66 9.97 -14.87
N SER A 16 -5.72 10.14 -14.10
CA SER A 16 -6.97 9.42 -14.27
C SER A 16 -8.12 10.42 -14.43
N GLY A 17 -9.01 10.15 -15.37
CA GLY A 17 -10.29 10.84 -15.49
C GLY A 17 -11.37 10.20 -14.61
N GLN A 18 -12.50 10.89 -14.48
CA GLN A 18 -13.64 10.42 -13.67
C GLN A 18 -14.04 8.97 -13.97
N SER A 19 -14.29 8.63 -15.23
CA SER A 19 -14.76 7.28 -15.60
C SER A 19 -13.80 6.18 -15.19
N GLU A 20 -12.49 6.43 -15.28
CA GLU A 20 -11.47 5.47 -14.84
C GLU A 20 -11.48 5.31 -13.32
N VAL A 21 -11.66 6.40 -12.57
CA VAL A 21 -11.74 6.36 -11.10
C VAL A 21 -13.03 5.67 -10.64
N GLU A 22 -14.17 5.92 -11.31
CA GLU A 22 -15.43 5.24 -11.06
C GLU A 22 -15.32 3.72 -11.29
N GLU A 23 -14.70 3.30 -12.39
CA GLU A 23 -14.46 1.89 -12.67
C GLU A 23 -13.59 1.23 -11.60
N GLN A 24 -12.46 1.87 -11.25
CA GLN A 24 -11.56 1.39 -10.21
C GLN A 24 -12.25 1.31 -8.83
N TYR A 25 -13.11 2.27 -8.50
CA TYR A 25 -13.83 2.27 -7.22
C TYR A 25 -14.97 1.24 -7.23
N SER A 26 -15.79 1.17 -8.27
CA SER A 26 -16.94 0.25 -8.34
C SER A 26 -16.55 -1.22 -8.23
N GLY A 27 -15.40 -1.62 -8.76
CA GLY A 27 -14.83 -2.96 -8.62
C GLY A 27 -14.08 -3.20 -7.29
N SER A 28 -13.95 -2.18 -6.44
CA SER A 28 -13.18 -2.28 -5.20
C SER A 28 -13.96 -2.96 -4.07
N LEU A 29 -13.23 -3.57 -3.12
CA LEU A 29 -13.84 -4.12 -1.92
C LEU A 29 -14.63 -3.06 -1.12
N TYR A 30 -14.14 -1.83 -1.10
CA TYR A 30 -14.79 -0.72 -0.40
C TYR A 30 -16.20 -0.44 -0.94
N SER A 31 -16.37 -0.48 -2.26
CA SER A 31 -17.69 -0.36 -2.91
C SER A 31 -18.56 -1.57 -2.64
N VAL A 32 -18.00 -2.76 -2.89
CA VAL A 32 -18.72 -4.05 -2.78
C VAL A 32 -19.29 -4.28 -1.39
N VAL A 33 -18.49 -4.06 -0.34
CA VAL A 33 -18.93 -4.33 1.06
C VAL A 33 -19.33 -3.07 1.83
N GLY A 34 -19.28 -1.90 1.20
CA GLY A 34 -19.70 -0.64 1.82
C GLY A 34 -18.87 -0.24 3.04
N LEU A 35 -17.56 -0.51 3.04
CA LEU A 35 -16.67 -0.28 4.19
C LEU A 35 -16.58 1.19 4.62
N LEU A 36 -16.82 2.15 3.72
CA LEU A 36 -16.77 3.58 4.00
C LEU A 36 -18.09 4.14 4.56
N ARG A 37 -19.14 3.33 4.69
CA ARG A 37 -20.42 3.80 5.25
C ARG A 37 -20.27 4.36 6.66
N ASP A 38 -19.41 3.77 7.48
CA ASP A 38 -19.14 4.24 8.84
C ASP A 38 -18.40 5.59 8.86
N LEU A 39 -17.68 5.90 7.78
CA LEU A 39 -16.91 7.12 7.61
C LEU A 39 -17.65 8.18 6.77
N TYR A 40 -18.90 7.89 6.37
CA TYR A 40 -19.67 8.74 5.47
C TYR A 40 -19.75 10.20 5.95
N HIS A 41 -20.13 10.41 7.21
CA HIS A 41 -20.23 11.77 7.75
C HIS A 41 -18.88 12.49 7.81
N THR A 42 -17.82 11.77 8.16
CA THR A 42 -16.46 12.34 8.16
C THR A 42 -16.05 12.75 6.75
N ILE A 43 -16.29 11.88 5.77
CA ILE A 43 -15.99 12.16 4.36
C ILE A 43 -16.80 13.35 3.83
N GLN A 44 -18.09 13.43 4.16
CA GLN A 44 -18.93 14.56 3.78
C GLN A 44 -18.45 15.88 4.40
N ASN A 45 -18.02 15.87 5.66
CA ASN A 45 -17.46 17.05 6.31
C ASN A 45 -16.13 17.47 5.67
N ILE A 46 -15.26 16.52 5.35
CA ILE A 46 -14.02 16.78 4.62
C ILE A 46 -14.30 17.42 3.26
N ASN A 47 -15.27 16.89 2.52
CA ASN A 47 -15.60 17.35 1.17
C ASN A 47 -16.25 18.75 1.12
N ARG A 48 -16.77 19.24 2.24
CA ARG A 48 -17.30 20.63 2.36
C ARG A 48 -16.22 21.70 2.42
N THR A 49 -14.96 21.31 2.51
CA THR A 49 -13.84 22.24 2.64
C THR A 49 -12.85 22.03 1.51
N SER A 50 -12.04 23.06 1.23
CA SER A 50 -10.91 22.98 0.30
C SER A 50 -9.59 22.62 1.00
N GLN A 51 -9.61 22.31 2.31
CA GLN A 51 -8.41 21.98 3.05
C GLN A 51 -7.77 20.69 2.51
N PRO A 52 -6.44 20.60 2.52
CA PRO A 52 -5.73 19.35 2.23
C PRO A 52 -6.17 18.22 3.16
N VAL A 53 -6.09 17.00 2.68
CA VAL A 53 -6.55 15.81 3.42
C VAL A 53 -5.40 14.85 3.62
N MET A 54 -5.23 14.33 4.85
CA MET A 54 -4.32 13.24 5.18
C MET A 54 -5.11 11.96 5.42
N VAL A 55 -4.96 10.97 4.53
CA VAL A 55 -5.55 9.63 4.67
C VAL A 55 -4.51 8.69 5.25
N PHE A 56 -4.76 8.10 6.40
CA PHE A 56 -3.79 7.25 7.06
C PHE A 56 -4.41 5.97 7.63
N GLY A 57 -3.57 4.98 7.84
CA GLY A 57 -3.94 3.65 8.34
C GLY A 57 -2.86 2.65 8.00
N GLU A 58 -2.98 1.44 8.51
CA GLU A 58 -2.02 0.37 8.31
C GLU A 58 -1.86 -0.05 6.84
N GLU A 59 -0.84 -0.85 6.56
CA GLU A 59 -0.66 -1.47 5.25
C GLU A 59 -1.92 -2.30 4.88
N GLY A 60 -2.29 -2.26 3.60
CA GLY A 60 -3.43 -3.03 3.09
C GLY A 60 -4.81 -2.51 3.48
N THR A 61 -4.94 -1.37 4.15
CA THR A 61 -6.23 -0.71 4.42
C THR A 61 -6.85 -0.05 3.19
N CYS A 62 -6.28 -0.26 2.01
CA CYS A 62 -6.83 0.19 0.72
C CYS A 62 -7.07 1.72 0.66
N LYS A 63 -6.08 2.51 1.10
CA LYS A 63 -6.14 3.98 1.14
C LYS A 63 -6.52 4.61 -0.21
N GLU A 64 -6.03 4.05 -1.32
CA GLU A 64 -6.32 4.55 -2.66
C GLU A 64 -7.82 4.47 -2.99
N GLN A 65 -8.53 3.40 -2.61
CA GLN A 65 -9.97 3.28 -2.79
C GLN A 65 -10.75 4.30 -1.96
N ALA A 66 -10.27 4.60 -0.74
CA ALA A 66 -10.87 5.65 0.08
C ALA A 66 -10.67 7.05 -0.55
N VAL A 67 -9.51 7.31 -1.16
CA VAL A 67 -9.23 8.53 -1.91
C VAL A 67 -10.10 8.61 -3.17
N ASN A 68 -10.26 7.51 -3.91
CA ASN A 68 -11.18 7.47 -5.05
C ASN A 68 -12.61 7.85 -4.64
N TYR A 69 -13.08 7.34 -3.50
CA TYR A 69 -14.40 7.69 -2.98
C TYR A 69 -14.47 9.15 -2.54
N LEU A 70 -13.45 9.67 -1.84
CA LEU A 70 -13.34 11.10 -1.48
C LEU A 70 -13.42 11.99 -2.72
N TYR A 71 -12.71 11.63 -3.77
CA TYR A 71 -12.70 12.36 -5.04
C TYR A 71 -14.09 12.36 -5.70
N LEU A 72 -14.70 11.17 -5.87
CA LEU A 72 -16.00 11.00 -6.52
C LEU A 72 -17.15 11.68 -5.75
N GLN A 73 -17.02 11.88 -4.43
CA GLN A 73 -18.02 12.53 -3.59
C GLN A 73 -17.73 14.02 -3.37
N SER A 74 -16.75 14.61 -4.04
CA SER A 74 -16.36 15.99 -3.90
C SER A 74 -16.81 16.86 -5.08
N ASP A 75 -16.76 18.17 -4.93
CA ASP A 75 -17.00 19.13 -6.02
C ASP A 75 -15.92 19.08 -7.13
N TRP A 76 -14.86 18.29 -6.92
CA TRP A 76 -13.73 18.09 -7.85
C TRP A 76 -13.85 16.82 -8.67
N TRP A 77 -14.98 16.13 -8.65
CA TRP A 77 -15.19 14.82 -9.24
C TRP A 77 -14.99 14.77 -10.77
N ASP A 78 -15.15 15.89 -11.47
CA ASP A 78 -14.99 16.05 -12.92
C ASP A 78 -13.58 16.57 -13.30
N SER A 79 -12.78 17.02 -12.31
CA SER A 79 -11.40 17.44 -12.52
C SER A 79 -10.45 16.26 -12.65
N PRO A 80 -9.28 16.42 -13.31
CA PRO A 80 -8.30 15.33 -13.38
C PRO A 80 -7.78 14.92 -12.00
N LEU A 81 -7.75 13.60 -11.72
CA LEU A 81 -7.06 13.04 -10.56
C LEU A 81 -5.62 12.68 -10.94
N VAL A 82 -4.67 13.33 -10.31
CA VAL A 82 -3.23 13.06 -10.49
C VAL A 82 -2.70 12.30 -9.29
N VAL A 83 -2.24 11.07 -9.49
CA VAL A 83 -1.67 10.23 -8.42
C VAL A 83 -0.15 10.24 -8.54
N VAL A 84 0.52 10.64 -7.46
CA VAL A 84 1.98 10.59 -7.31
C VAL A 84 2.30 9.54 -6.25
N ASP A 85 2.97 8.46 -6.63
CA ASP A 85 3.38 7.40 -5.70
C ASP A 85 4.83 7.59 -5.25
N CYS A 86 5.00 8.06 -4.01
CA CYS A 86 6.33 8.30 -3.44
C CYS A 86 7.16 7.01 -3.32
N PHE A 87 6.53 5.85 -3.13
CA PHE A 87 7.23 4.57 -3.08
C PHE A 87 7.90 4.21 -4.42
N LEU A 88 7.36 4.67 -5.54
CA LEU A 88 7.88 4.40 -6.89
C LEU A 88 8.76 5.53 -7.43
N LEU A 89 8.93 6.64 -6.68
CA LEU A 89 9.76 7.76 -7.12
C LEU A 89 11.24 7.42 -7.00
N ASN A 90 11.91 7.33 -8.14
CA ASN A 90 13.37 7.33 -8.22
C ASN A 90 13.91 8.77 -8.37
N THR A 91 15.24 8.94 -8.41
CA THR A 91 15.88 10.26 -8.54
C THR A 91 15.38 11.07 -9.75
N LYS A 92 15.11 10.42 -10.89
CA LYS A 92 14.58 11.10 -12.09
C LYS A 92 13.12 11.52 -11.89
N GLY A 93 12.31 10.64 -11.30
CA GLY A 93 10.91 10.94 -10.95
C GLY A 93 10.81 12.08 -9.95
N TRP A 94 11.69 12.08 -8.94
CA TRP A 94 11.80 13.16 -7.98
C TRP A 94 12.18 14.50 -8.64
N SER A 95 13.22 14.51 -9.46
CA SER A 95 13.63 15.71 -10.20
C SER A 95 12.52 16.22 -11.15
N TYR A 96 11.79 15.32 -11.79
CA TYR A 96 10.62 15.68 -12.59
C TYR A 96 9.52 16.32 -11.74
N LEU A 97 9.18 15.72 -10.60
CA LEU A 97 8.16 16.26 -9.70
C LEU A 97 8.51 17.66 -9.20
N MET A 98 9.78 17.89 -8.84
CA MET A 98 10.22 19.11 -8.18
C MET A 98 10.57 20.25 -9.13
N ASN A 99 11.11 19.97 -10.32
CA ASN A 99 11.77 20.97 -11.14
C ASN A 99 11.22 21.08 -12.58
N HIS A 100 10.35 20.16 -13.01
CA HIS A 100 9.90 20.17 -14.41
C HIS A 100 8.68 21.06 -14.60
N HIS A 101 8.67 21.86 -15.66
CA HIS A 101 7.56 22.78 -16.00
C HIS A 101 6.21 22.07 -16.27
N ASN A 102 6.23 20.78 -16.59
CA ASN A 102 5.04 19.94 -16.74
C ASN A 102 4.77 19.04 -15.51
N SER A 103 5.38 19.36 -14.36
CA SER A 103 5.15 18.65 -13.10
C SER A 103 3.67 18.73 -12.70
N PRO A 104 3.14 17.72 -12.00
CA PRO A 104 1.83 17.84 -11.34
C PRO A 104 1.69 19.10 -10.48
N LEU A 105 2.77 19.53 -9.81
CA LEU A 105 2.78 20.70 -8.94
C LEU A 105 2.63 22.05 -9.67
N THR A 106 2.83 22.08 -10.99
CA THR A 106 2.63 23.29 -11.80
C THR A 106 1.23 23.39 -12.43
N ARG A 107 0.36 22.41 -12.16
CA ARG A 107 -1.01 22.38 -12.68
C ARG A 107 -1.97 23.12 -11.75
N SER A 108 -3.12 23.48 -12.30
CA SER A 108 -4.27 24.03 -11.60
C SER A 108 -5.52 23.22 -11.92
N GLU A 109 -6.54 23.39 -11.10
CA GLU A 109 -7.87 22.79 -11.29
C GLU A 109 -7.85 21.27 -11.39
N CYS A 110 -7.06 20.61 -10.53
CA CYS A 110 -7.01 19.16 -10.43
C CYS A 110 -6.98 18.68 -8.96
N THR A 111 -7.28 17.42 -8.75
CA THR A 111 -7.01 16.75 -7.49
C THR A 111 -5.65 16.08 -7.58
N ILE A 112 -4.74 16.39 -6.66
CA ILE A 112 -3.40 15.79 -6.60
C ILE A 112 -3.34 14.90 -5.36
N PHE A 113 -3.20 13.60 -5.59
CA PHE A 113 -3.01 12.59 -4.54
C PHE A 113 -1.53 12.18 -4.47
N ILE A 114 -0.85 12.58 -3.39
CA ILE A 114 0.53 12.20 -3.10
C ILE A 114 0.50 11.12 -2.03
N LYS A 115 0.73 9.87 -2.44
CA LYS A 115 0.62 8.71 -1.57
C LYS A 115 1.98 8.22 -1.06
N ASN A 116 1.96 7.57 0.11
CA ASN A 116 3.12 6.98 0.78
C ASN A 116 4.21 8.01 1.11
N ILE A 117 3.83 9.17 1.68
CA ILE A 117 4.79 10.23 2.04
C ILE A 117 5.76 9.80 3.14
N ASP A 118 5.43 8.76 3.90
CA ASP A 118 6.25 8.16 4.95
C ASP A 118 7.55 7.53 4.43
N VAL A 119 7.63 7.19 3.13
CA VAL A 119 8.87 6.66 2.52
C VAL A 119 9.87 7.77 2.14
N LEU A 120 9.45 9.03 2.14
CA LEU A 120 10.32 10.17 1.83
C LEU A 120 11.27 10.45 2.99
N THR A 121 12.51 10.83 2.66
CA THR A 121 13.44 11.35 3.67
C THR A 121 12.96 12.70 4.23
N SER A 122 13.46 13.11 5.40
CA SER A 122 13.13 14.42 5.99
C SER A 122 13.40 15.58 5.02
N ASP A 123 14.56 15.54 4.34
CA ASP A 123 14.92 16.57 3.35
C ASP A 123 13.94 16.61 2.17
N GLN A 124 13.53 15.43 1.67
CA GLN A 124 12.55 15.35 0.58
C GLN A 124 11.18 15.89 1.02
N ARG A 125 10.74 15.56 2.22
CA ARG A 125 9.47 16.08 2.74
C ARG A 125 9.51 17.61 2.88
N GLY A 126 10.58 18.15 3.47
CA GLY A 126 10.78 19.59 3.59
C GLY A 126 10.79 20.30 2.24
N GLN A 127 11.51 19.76 1.23
CA GLN A 127 11.51 20.30 -0.13
C GLN A 127 10.13 20.26 -0.79
N LEU A 128 9.39 19.16 -0.64
CA LEU A 128 8.05 19.01 -1.22
C LEU A 128 7.07 20.02 -0.60
N LEU A 129 7.05 20.14 0.72
CA LEU A 129 6.21 21.11 1.44
C LEU A 129 6.56 22.54 1.05
N ALA A 130 7.85 22.87 1.01
CA ALA A 130 8.30 24.20 0.59
C ALA A 130 7.84 24.55 -0.83
N ASN A 131 7.94 23.61 -1.78
CA ASN A 131 7.47 23.82 -3.15
C ASN A 131 5.94 23.97 -3.23
N ILE A 132 5.19 23.13 -2.53
CA ILE A 132 3.71 23.22 -2.49
C ILE A 132 3.28 24.60 -2.01
N ILE A 133 3.94 25.11 -0.97
CA ILE A 133 3.62 26.44 -0.40
C ILE A 133 4.07 27.56 -1.33
N ALA A 134 5.32 27.55 -1.81
CA ALA A 134 5.89 28.59 -2.65
C ALA A 134 5.12 28.76 -3.98
N MET A 135 4.66 27.66 -4.57
CA MET A 135 3.89 27.67 -5.80
C MET A 135 2.38 27.81 -5.58
N ASN A 136 1.91 27.95 -4.33
CA ASN A 136 0.49 28.00 -3.97
C ASN A 136 -0.34 26.81 -4.51
N VAL A 137 0.27 25.62 -4.66
CA VAL A 137 -0.39 24.43 -5.23
C VAL A 137 -1.70 24.10 -4.50
N HIS A 138 -1.69 24.21 -3.16
CA HIS A 138 -2.84 23.98 -2.28
C HIS A 138 -4.00 24.98 -2.45
N LYS A 139 -3.77 26.13 -3.08
CA LYS A 139 -4.82 27.11 -3.38
C LYS A 139 -5.45 26.88 -4.74
N MET A 140 -4.72 26.28 -5.66
CA MET A 140 -5.15 26.05 -7.05
C MET A 140 -5.68 24.62 -7.27
N ASN A 141 -5.42 23.71 -6.35
CA ASN A 141 -5.73 22.29 -6.47
C ASN A 141 -6.25 21.73 -5.16
N ARG A 142 -6.99 20.64 -5.26
CA ARG A 142 -7.29 19.83 -4.09
C ARG A 142 -6.13 18.89 -3.81
N LEU A 143 -5.58 18.94 -2.59
CA LEU A 143 -4.47 18.08 -2.19
C LEU A 143 -4.93 16.96 -1.26
N ILE A 144 -4.51 15.74 -1.55
CA ILE A 144 -4.72 14.57 -0.70
C ILE A 144 -3.36 13.90 -0.50
N PHE A 145 -3.03 13.60 0.75
CA PHE A 145 -1.81 12.87 1.12
C PHE A 145 -2.17 11.54 1.74
N SER A 146 -1.27 10.55 1.67
CA SER A 146 -1.42 9.38 2.52
C SER A 146 -0.09 8.90 3.09
N CYS A 147 -0.17 8.30 4.29
CA CYS A 147 0.94 7.61 4.94
C CYS A 147 0.48 6.27 5.51
N VAL A 148 1.45 5.38 5.74
CA VAL A 148 1.24 4.06 6.33
C VAL A 148 1.63 4.12 7.80
N CYS A 149 0.72 3.67 8.68
CA CYS A 149 1.00 3.48 10.10
C CYS A 149 1.49 2.06 10.34
N LYS A 150 2.36 1.87 11.31
CA LYS A 150 2.65 0.54 11.81
C LYS A 150 1.46 0.00 12.62
N LYS A 151 1.46 -1.31 12.85
CA LYS A 151 0.40 -1.98 13.58
C LYS A 151 0.22 -1.35 14.98
N ASP A 152 -1.02 -0.96 15.27
CA ASP A 152 -1.43 -0.36 16.54
C ASP A 152 -0.67 0.93 16.94
N GLU A 153 0.06 1.54 15.99
CA GLU A 153 0.73 2.83 16.18
C GLU A 153 -0.11 4.01 15.66
N ALA A 154 0.16 5.17 16.22
CA ALA A 154 -0.39 6.45 15.73
C ALA A 154 0.15 6.79 14.32
N MET A 155 -0.31 7.92 13.80
CA MET A 155 0.22 8.48 12.55
C MET A 155 1.74 8.69 12.68
N PRO A 156 2.57 8.27 11.69
CA PRO A 156 4.02 8.49 11.71
C PRO A 156 4.37 9.98 11.64
N ASP A 157 5.53 10.37 12.16
CA ASP A 157 6.02 11.75 12.18
C ASP A 157 5.94 12.44 10.81
N ALA A 158 6.20 11.69 9.74
CA ALA A 158 6.04 12.17 8.37
C ALA A 158 4.61 12.66 8.07
N GLY A 159 3.61 11.94 8.57
CA GLY A 159 2.21 12.32 8.43
C GLY A 159 1.86 13.52 9.31
N VAL A 160 2.34 13.54 10.54
CA VAL A 160 2.14 14.65 11.50
C VAL A 160 2.71 15.94 10.94
N GLU A 161 3.94 15.92 10.39
CA GLU A 161 4.59 17.06 9.73
C GLU A 161 3.69 17.70 8.64
N PHE A 162 3.12 16.86 7.75
CA PHE A 162 2.22 17.36 6.70
C PHE A 162 0.91 17.90 7.26
N VAL A 163 0.35 17.27 8.28
CA VAL A 163 -0.88 17.72 8.94
C VAL A 163 -0.69 19.10 9.56
N GLU A 164 0.41 19.31 10.26
CA GLU A 164 0.71 20.58 10.93
C GLU A 164 1.01 21.70 9.92
N VAL A 165 1.93 21.44 8.97
CA VAL A 165 2.37 22.46 8.01
C VAL A 165 1.27 22.86 7.03
N MET A 166 0.46 21.90 6.58
CA MET A 166 -0.60 22.14 5.58
C MET A 166 -1.99 22.29 6.20
N SER A 167 -2.13 22.19 7.53
CA SER A 167 -3.41 22.19 8.24
C SER A 167 -4.40 21.16 7.66
N CYS A 168 -3.93 19.93 7.41
CA CYS A 168 -4.74 18.90 6.79
C CYS A 168 -5.88 18.42 7.70
N LEU A 169 -7.04 18.16 7.10
CA LEU A 169 -8.05 17.30 7.72
C LEU A 169 -7.58 15.84 7.66
N THR A 170 -7.90 15.07 8.68
CA THR A 170 -7.44 13.70 8.79
C THR A 170 -8.56 12.68 8.57
N LEU A 171 -8.26 11.60 7.81
CA LEU A 171 -9.14 10.47 7.63
C LEU A 171 -8.40 9.18 8.02
N TYR A 172 -8.75 8.61 9.17
CA TYR A 172 -8.23 7.34 9.62
C TYR A 172 -9.00 6.17 9.01
N LEU A 173 -8.29 5.18 8.47
CA LEU A 173 -8.86 3.94 7.97
C LEU A 173 -8.55 2.81 8.96
N PRO A 174 -9.55 2.31 9.70
CA PRO A 174 -9.35 1.29 10.71
C PRO A 174 -8.94 -0.05 10.07
N PRO A 175 -8.04 -0.81 10.72
CA PRO A 175 -7.65 -2.14 10.27
C PRO A 175 -8.80 -3.14 10.36
N LEU A 176 -8.71 -4.22 9.58
CA LEU A 176 -9.77 -5.22 9.47
C LEU A 176 -10.08 -5.89 10.81
N ARG A 177 -9.06 -6.14 11.65
CA ARG A 177 -9.23 -6.73 13.00
C ARG A 177 -10.08 -5.89 13.96
N GLN A 178 -10.24 -4.59 13.72
CA GLN A 178 -11.14 -3.73 14.51
C GLN A 178 -12.62 -3.86 14.07
N ARG A 179 -12.92 -4.61 13.02
CA ARG A 179 -14.26 -4.81 12.47
C ARG A 179 -14.81 -6.22 12.72
N VAL A 180 -14.44 -6.84 13.84
CA VAL A 180 -14.79 -8.24 14.17
C VAL A 180 -16.28 -8.53 14.05
N GLU A 181 -17.14 -7.63 14.56
CA GLU A 181 -18.60 -7.79 14.51
C GLU A 181 -19.16 -7.76 13.06
N LYS A 182 -18.56 -6.96 12.20
CA LYS A 182 -18.95 -6.82 10.79
C LYS A 182 -18.30 -7.85 9.88
N PHE A 183 -17.31 -8.58 10.37
CA PHE A 183 -16.49 -9.48 9.58
C PHE A 183 -17.29 -10.55 8.82
N PRO A 184 -18.27 -11.27 9.42
CA PRO A 184 -19.07 -12.25 8.68
C PRO A 184 -19.86 -11.60 7.50
N ALA A 185 -20.39 -10.40 7.72
CA ALA A 185 -21.10 -9.67 6.65
C ALA A 185 -20.14 -9.28 5.51
N ILE A 186 -18.93 -8.80 5.84
CA ILE A 186 -17.89 -8.46 4.86
C ILE A 186 -17.52 -9.68 4.01
N VAL A 187 -17.31 -10.84 4.65
CA VAL A 187 -16.99 -12.10 3.97
C VAL A 187 -18.11 -12.51 3.01
N ASN A 188 -19.37 -12.55 3.50
CA ASN A 188 -20.51 -12.99 2.71
C ASN A 188 -20.79 -12.07 1.52
N MET A 189 -20.69 -10.75 1.70
CA MET A 189 -20.84 -9.78 0.61
C MET A 189 -19.74 -9.93 -0.44
N TYR A 190 -18.49 -10.15 0.00
CA TYR A 190 -17.39 -10.35 -0.93
C TYR A 190 -17.50 -11.68 -1.67
N LEU A 191 -17.91 -12.77 -1.03
CA LEU A 191 -18.21 -14.05 -1.70
C LEU A 191 -19.32 -13.92 -2.72
N SER A 192 -20.41 -13.22 -2.40
CA SER A 192 -21.49 -12.95 -3.34
C SER A 192 -20.98 -12.20 -4.58
N HIS A 193 -20.10 -11.22 -4.39
CA HIS A 193 -19.46 -10.52 -5.51
C HIS A 193 -18.55 -11.47 -6.33
N LEU A 194 -17.75 -12.30 -5.68
CA LEU A 194 -16.92 -13.29 -6.38
C LEU A 194 -17.78 -14.25 -7.21
N ASN A 195 -18.91 -14.71 -6.68
CA ASN A 195 -19.82 -15.58 -7.39
C ASN A 195 -20.42 -14.94 -8.67
N THR A 196 -20.59 -13.61 -8.68
CA THR A 196 -21.05 -12.89 -9.88
C THR A 196 -19.96 -12.74 -10.94
N THR A 197 -18.69 -12.77 -10.53
CA THR A 197 -17.53 -12.52 -11.40
C THR A 197 -16.78 -13.79 -11.80
N MET A 198 -17.02 -14.89 -11.09
CA MET A 198 -16.38 -16.18 -11.31
C MET A 198 -17.40 -17.23 -11.81
N THR A 199 -16.93 -18.22 -12.56
CA THR A 199 -17.77 -19.33 -13.04
C THR A 199 -18.14 -20.34 -11.94
N LYS A 200 -17.48 -20.28 -10.78
CA LYS A 200 -17.76 -21.11 -9.59
C LYS A 200 -18.75 -20.41 -8.67
N GLN A 201 -19.61 -21.20 -8.03
CA GLN A 201 -20.58 -20.71 -7.06
C GLN A 201 -20.32 -21.35 -5.70
N VAL A 202 -19.85 -20.53 -4.77
CA VAL A 202 -19.66 -20.92 -3.37
C VAL A 202 -20.89 -20.45 -2.58
N SER A 203 -21.62 -21.37 -1.96
CA SER A 203 -22.86 -21.06 -1.22
C SER A 203 -22.58 -20.35 0.11
N GLY A 204 -21.40 -20.54 0.72
CA GLY A 204 -21.03 -19.91 1.97
C GLY A 204 -19.74 -20.44 2.57
N ILE A 205 -19.57 -20.14 3.86
CA ILE A 205 -18.44 -20.58 4.68
C ILE A 205 -18.99 -21.33 5.90
N GLU A 206 -18.38 -22.43 6.29
CA GLU A 206 -18.71 -23.15 7.50
C GLU A 206 -18.50 -22.29 8.75
N ALA A 207 -19.30 -22.50 9.79
CA ALA A 207 -19.23 -21.72 11.01
C ALA A 207 -17.84 -21.76 11.69
N GLU A 208 -17.18 -22.93 11.65
CA GLU A 208 -15.83 -23.10 12.20
C GLU A 208 -14.78 -22.39 11.33
N ALA A 209 -14.89 -22.49 10.01
CA ALA A 209 -14.06 -21.75 9.06
C ALA A 209 -14.18 -20.23 9.26
N MET A 210 -15.39 -19.71 9.43
CA MET A 210 -15.65 -18.30 9.73
C MET A 210 -14.96 -17.88 11.05
N ARG A 211 -15.04 -18.69 12.09
CA ARG A 211 -14.37 -18.41 13.37
C ARG A 211 -12.86 -18.36 13.24
N LYS A 212 -12.24 -19.23 12.44
CA LYS A 212 -10.80 -19.19 12.16
C LYS A 212 -10.40 -17.90 11.44
N LEU A 213 -11.15 -17.50 10.42
CA LEU A 213 -10.94 -16.24 9.70
C LEU A 213 -11.09 -15.01 10.61
N GLN A 214 -12.08 -15.00 11.51
CA GLN A 214 -12.29 -13.90 12.47
C GLN A 214 -11.16 -13.76 13.49
N LYS A 215 -10.53 -14.88 13.90
CA LYS A 215 -9.42 -14.89 14.85
C LYS A 215 -8.08 -14.53 14.22
N PHE A 216 -7.98 -14.55 12.93
CA PHE A 216 -6.74 -14.21 12.22
C PHE A 216 -6.45 -12.71 12.32
N ASP A 217 -5.19 -12.33 12.49
CA ASP A 217 -4.78 -10.94 12.79
C ASP A 217 -4.81 -10.00 11.57
N TRP A 218 -4.81 -10.56 10.38
CA TRP A 218 -4.85 -9.83 9.11
C TRP A 218 -3.76 -8.75 8.98
N PRO A 219 -2.47 -9.08 9.06
CA PRO A 219 -1.39 -8.10 9.07
C PRO A 219 -1.33 -7.19 7.84
N ARG A 220 -1.88 -7.65 6.70
CA ARG A 220 -2.05 -6.84 5.48
C ARG A 220 -3.51 -6.51 5.19
N ASN A 221 -4.33 -6.48 6.21
CA ASN A 221 -5.70 -6.00 6.21
C ASN A 221 -6.56 -6.48 5.00
N TYR A 222 -7.28 -5.57 4.36
CA TYR A 222 -8.20 -5.88 3.26
C TYR A 222 -7.53 -6.41 2.00
N SER A 223 -6.27 -6.04 1.73
CA SER A 223 -5.54 -6.58 0.59
C SER A 223 -5.26 -8.08 0.77
N GLN A 224 -4.87 -8.49 1.96
CA GLN A 224 -4.69 -9.90 2.30
C GLN A 224 -6.02 -10.65 2.33
N PHE A 225 -7.03 -10.05 2.94
CA PHE A 225 -8.38 -10.59 2.98
C PHE A 225 -8.93 -10.92 1.58
N GLN A 226 -8.86 -9.97 0.65
CA GLN A 226 -9.34 -10.19 -0.72
C GLN A 226 -8.63 -11.37 -1.38
N ARG A 227 -7.31 -11.45 -1.25
CA ARG A 227 -6.52 -12.51 -1.83
C ARG A 227 -6.88 -13.87 -1.24
N ILE A 228 -6.95 -13.97 0.09
CA ILE A 228 -7.24 -15.22 0.80
C ILE A 228 -8.66 -15.71 0.50
N VAL A 229 -9.66 -14.84 0.60
CA VAL A 229 -11.06 -15.25 0.34
C VAL A 229 -11.26 -15.64 -1.12
N LYS A 230 -10.60 -14.94 -2.06
CA LYS A 230 -10.62 -15.33 -3.48
C LYS A 230 -9.94 -16.67 -3.71
N GLU A 231 -8.79 -16.92 -3.10
CA GLU A 231 -8.06 -18.20 -3.17
C GLU A 231 -8.92 -19.35 -2.63
N LEU A 232 -9.52 -19.17 -1.45
CA LEU A 232 -10.44 -20.15 -0.85
C LEU A 232 -11.64 -20.46 -1.77
N ALA A 233 -12.26 -19.42 -2.34
CA ALA A 233 -13.36 -19.59 -3.27
C ALA A 233 -12.95 -20.36 -4.55
N MET A 234 -11.71 -20.12 -5.05
CA MET A 234 -11.20 -20.80 -6.25
C MET A 234 -10.85 -22.27 -5.98
N MET A 235 -10.31 -22.58 -4.80
CA MET A 235 -9.89 -23.94 -4.43
C MET A 235 -11.07 -24.83 -4.01
N THR A 236 -12.19 -24.23 -3.57
CA THR A 236 -13.33 -24.97 -3.05
C THR A 236 -14.09 -25.66 -4.19
N GLU A 237 -14.24 -26.98 -4.13
CA GLU A 237 -15.04 -27.80 -5.05
C GLU A 237 -16.44 -28.10 -4.49
N GLN A 238 -16.62 -27.93 -3.19
CA GLN A 238 -17.86 -28.13 -2.46
C GLN A 238 -18.67 -26.83 -2.37
N PRO A 239 -19.97 -26.89 -2.00
CA PRO A 239 -20.79 -25.68 -1.84
C PRO A 239 -20.28 -24.71 -0.75
N TYR A 240 -19.56 -25.21 0.25
CA TYR A 240 -19.08 -24.43 1.40
C TYR A 240 -17.57 -24.49 1.53
N ILE A 241 -16.96 -23.37 1.88
CA ILE A 241 -15.54 -23.29 2.29
C ILE A 241 -15.40 -23.95 3.65
N THR A 242 -14.57 -24.99 3.75
CA THR A 242 -14.41 -25.80 4.95
C THR A 242 -13.39 -25.22 5.92
N ALA A 243 -13.44 -25.67 7.18
CA ALA A 243 -12.49 -25.28 8.21
C ALA A 243 -11.06 -25.73 7.91
N GLU A 244 -10.89 -26.90 7.26
CA GLU A 244 -9.59 -27.46 6.85
C GLU A 244 -8.95 -26.60 5.76
N ALA A 245 -9.72 -26.21 4.72
CA ALA A 245 -9.22 -25.35 3.65
C ALA A 245 -8.73 -24.00 4.20
N VAL A 246 -9.51 -23.38 5.11
CA VAL A 246 -9.10 -22.14 5.76
C VAL A 246 -7.82 -22.33 6.56
N GLU A 247 -7.72 -23.41 7.35
CA GLU A 247 -6.53 -23.68 8.18
C GLU A 247 -5.27 -23.86 7.33
N GLU A 248 -5.38 -24.59 6.21
CA GLU A 248 -4.27 -24.78 5.28
C GLU A 248 -3.79 -23.45 4.69
N VAL A 249 -4.70 -22.60 4.22
CA VAL A 249 -4.35 -21.30 3.65
C VAL A 249 -3.74 -20.38 4.72
N LEU A 250 -4.35 -20.30 5.91
CA LEU A 250 -3.83 -19.44 6.99
C LEU A 250 -2.49 -19.90 7.54
N LYS A 251 -2.22 -21.22 7.59
CA LYS A 251 -0.88 -21.73 7.95
C LYS A 251 0.21 -21.29 6.98
N ARG A 252 -0.09 -21.29 5.69
CA ARG A 252 0.84 -20.76 4.66
C ARG A 252 1.11 -19.27 4.86
N GLU A 253 0.07 -18.50 5.21
CA GLU A 253 0.21 -17.07 5.51
C GLU A 253 1.06 -16.78 6.75
N GLY A 254 0.87 -17.53 7.83
CA GLY A 254 1.67 -17.42 9.06
C GLY A 254 3.14 -17.84 8.89
N SER A 255 3.44 -18.63 7.85
CA SER A 255 4.81 -19.04 7.50
C SER A 255 5.52 -18.03 6.59
N VAL A 256 4.78 -17.14 5.95
CA VAL A 256 5.33 -16.02 5.18
C VAL A 256 5.55 -14.86 6.14
N VAL A 257 6.73 -14.79 6.74
CA VAL A 257 7.18 -13.60 7.49
C VAL A 257 7.08 -12.40 6.55
N PRO A 258 6.33 -11.35 6.88
CA PRO A 258 6.26 -10.14 6.08
C PRO A 258 7.68 -9.60 5.88
N VAL A 259 8.02 -9.19 4.68
CA VAL A 259 9.33 -8.58 4.37
C VAL A 259 9.57 -7.28 5.18
N GLY A 260 8.62 -6.84 5.99
CA GLY A 260 8.68 -5.65 6.85
C GLY A 260 8.65 -5.91 8.36
N ASP A 261 8.33 -7.14 8.81
CA ASP A 261 8.27 -7.43 10.25
C ASP A 261 9.21 -8.60 10.60
N ARG A 262 10.49 -8.34 10.48
CA ARG A 262 11.51 -9.14 11.16
C ARG A 262 11.57 -8.59 12.58
N GLY A 263 10.87 -9.30 13.49
CA GLY A 263 11.11 -9.18 14.91
C GLY A 263 12.62 -9.20 15.18
N GLU A 264 13.02 -8.50 16.20
CA GLU A 264 14.35 -8.27 16.75
C GLU A 264 15.32 -9.47 16.70
N ASP A 265 15.73 -9.89 15.50
CA ASP A 265 17.06 -10.42 15.24
C ASP A 265 17.77 -9.30 14.48
N THR A 266 18.51 -8.52 15.24
CA THR A 266 19.21 -7.31 14.85
C THR A 266 20.35 -7.61 13.87
N GLU A 267 20.02 -7.92 12.61
CA GLU A 267 20.96 -7.68 11.52
C GLU A 267 20.74 -6.24 11.04
N ALA A 268 21.70 -5.38 11.28
CA ALA A 268 21.69 -4.01 10.77
C ALA A 268 21.35 -4.00 9.27
N PRO A 269 20.50 -3.09 8.79
CA PRO A 269 20.16 -2.99 7.38
C PRO A 269 21.44 -2.86 6.55
N LEU A 270 21.45 -3.45 5.34
CA LEU A 270 22.55 -3.29 4.39
C LEU A 270 22.71 -1.79 4.08
N ASP A 271 23.88 -1.24 4.42
CA ASP A 271 24.22 0.13 4.09
C ASP A 271 24.51 0.22 2.59
N LEU A 272 23.54 0.73 1.83
CA LEU A 272 23.62 0.90 0.39
C LEU A 272 24.50 2.07 -0.06
N ASN A 273 25.04 2.89 0.86
CA ASN A 273 25.98 3.96 0.56
C ASN A 273 27.43 3.46 0.43
N ARG A 274 27.63 2.15 0.58
CA ARG A 274 28.94 1.48 0.42
C ARG A 274 29.16 1.06 -1.05
N THR A 275 30.41 0.71 -1.33
CA THR A 275 30.76 0.14 -2.64
C THR A 275 30.08 -1.23 -2.86
N LEU A 276 29.84 -1.61 -4.12
CA LEU A 276 29.26 -2.91 -4.45
C LEU A 276 30.09 -4.07 -3.89
N GLN A 277 31.41 -3.92 -3.79
CA GLN A 277 32.30 -4.93 -3.23
C GLN A 277 32.06 -5.12 -1.72
N GLU A 278 31.91 -4.04 -0.97
CA GLU A 278 31.60 -4.07 0.47
C GLU A 278 30.21 -4.64 0.75
N ILE A 279 29.21 -4.27 -0.06
CA ILE A 279 27.85 -4.81 0.04
C ILE A 279 27.84 -6.32 -0.25
N ASN A 280 28.52 -6.77 -1.31
CA ASN A 280 28.65 -8.18 -1.63
C ASN A 280 29.34 -8.98 -0.53
N ARG A 281 30.38 -8.42 0.08
CA ARG A 281 31.10 -9.04 1.20
C ARG A 281 30.18 -9.19 2.42
N ASP A 282 29.42 -8.19 2.74
CA ASP A 282 28.47 -8.19 3.86
C ASP A 282 27.38 -9.27 3.65
N ILE A 283 26.84 -9.38 2.44
CA ILE A 283 25.89 -10.44 2.07
C ILE A 283 26.51 -11.84 2.23
N VAL A 284 27.76 -12.01 1.78
CA VAL A 284 28.49 -13.28 1.90
C VAL A 284 28.69 -13.67 3.35
N LEU A 285 29.14 -12.73 4.20
CA LEU A 285 29.38 -12.97 5.63
C LEU A 285 28.09 -13.34 6.36
N ARG A 286 27.02 -12.58 6.19
CA ARG A 286 25.70 -12.87 6.78
C ARG A 286 25.15 -14.23 6.34
N THR A 287 25.31 -14.57 5.05
CA THR A 287 24.86 -15.88 4.55
C THR A 287 25.71 -17.02 5.12
N LEU A 288 27.01 -16.80 5.29
CA LEU A 288 27.91 -17.79 5.90
C LEU A 288 27.56 -18.05 7.38
N GLU A 289 27.26 -16.99 8.15
CA GLU A 289 26.78 -17.12 9.53
C GLU A 289 25.46 -17.89 9.61
N ARG A 290 24.47 -17.59 8.74
CA ARG A 290 23.21 -18.33 8.68
C ARG A 290 23.37 -19.81 8.35
N GLU A 291 24.36 -20.15 7.55
CA GLU A 291 24.70 -21.54 7.20
C GLU A 291 25.71 -22.17 8.20
N ASN A 292 25.88 -21.58 9.40
CA ASN A 292 26.76 -22.03 10.47
C ASN A 292 28.21 -22.27 9.98
N GLY A 293 28.72 -21.40 9.13
CA GLY A 293 30.06 -21.48 8.57
C GLY A 293 30.24 -22.47 7.42
N ASN A 294 29.16 -23.08 6.92
CA ASN A 294 29.21 -24.06 5.84
C ASN A 294 29.37 -23.38 4.47
N GLN A 295 30.61 -23.25 4.01
CA GLN A 295 30.96 -22.60 2.74
C GLN A 295 30.27 -23.25 1.51
N SER A 296 30.01 -24.56 1.53
CA SER A 296 29.38 -25.24 0.42
C SER A 296 27.93 -24.87 0.25
N ARG A 297 27.17 -24.86 1.36
CA ARG A 297 25.77 -24.41 1.39
C ARG A 297 25.66 -22.90 1.14
N THR A 298 26.61 -22.12 1.65
CA THR A 298 26.65 -20.69 1.40
C THR A 298 26.83 -20.38 -0.08
N ALA A 299 27.76 -21.04 -0.76
CA ALA A 299 27.99 -20.88 -2.20
C ALA A 299 26.76 -21.28 -3.03
N GLU A 300 26.13 -22.41 -2.70
CA GLU A 300 24.89 -22.88 -3.33
C GLU A 300 23.74 -21.89 -3.16
N ARG A 301 23.55 -21.40 -1.92
CA ARG A 301 22.48 -20.43 -1.60
C ARG A 301 22.65 -19.07 -2.29
N LEU A 302 23.90 -18.63 -2.47
CA LEU A 302 24.23 -17.40 -3.19
C LEU A 302 24.31 -17.58 -4.71
N GLY A 303 24.18 -18.80 -5.23
CA GLY A 303 24.29 -19.11 -6.67
C GLY A 303 25.68 -18.87 -7.25
N ILE A 304 26.75 -18.94 -6.42
CA ILE A 304 28.14 -18.71 -6.84
C ILE A 304 29.01 -19.94 -6.65
N SER A 305 30.16 -19.99 -7.35
CA SER A 305 31.14 -21.08 -7.15
C SER A 305 31.83 -20.94 -5.79
N ARG A 306 32.28 -22.10 -5.21
CA ARG A 306 33.09 -22.09 -3.99
C ARG A 306 34.37 -21.24 -4.13
N THR A 307 34.97 -21.25 -5.31
CA THR A 307 36.16 -20.45 -5.62
C THR A 307 35.85 -18.96 -5.57
N THR A 308 34.68 -18.55 -6.06
CA THR A 308 34.19 -17.18 -6.01
C THR A 308 33.92 -16.76 -4.57
N LEU A 309 33.25 -17.61 -3.79
CA LEU A 309 32.99 -17.39 -2.37
C LEU A 309 34.30 -17.17 -1.58
N TRP A 310 35.27 -18.10 -1.77
CA TRP A 310 36.56 -18.01 -1.10
C TRP A 310 37.31 -16.72 -1.43
N ARG A 311 37.28 -16.28 -2.70
CA ARG A 311 37.90 -15.02 -3.12
C ARG A 311 37.23 -13.81 -2.46
N MET A 312 35.91 -13.82 -2.30
CA MET A 312 35.16 -12.74 -1.63
C MET A 312 35.40 -12.69 -0.12
N LEU A 313 35.70 -13.83 0.50
CA LEU A 313 36.03 -13.89 1.93
C LEU A 313 37.48 -13.45 2.23
N LYS A 314 38.38 -13.56 1.23
CA LYS A 314 39.82 -13.29 1.41
C LYS A 314 40.20 -11.83 1.11
N ASN A 315 39.40 -11.12 0.34
CA ASN A 315 39.54 -9.69 0.07
C ASN A 315 38.68 -8.87 1.04
#